data_b5768db5aaa45ea46f1127891b0e0e63
#
_entry.id   b5768db5aaa45ea46f1127891b0e0e63
#
_cell.length_a   1.000
_cell.length_b   1.000
_cell.length_c   1.000
_cell.angle_alpha   90.00
_cell.angle_beta   90.00
_cell.angle_gamma   90.00
#
_symmetry.space_group_name_H-M   'P 1'
#
loop_
_entity.id
_entity.type
_entity.pdbx_description
1 polymer ?
#
loop_
_entity_poly.entity_id
_entity_poly.type
_entity_poly.pdbx_seq_one_letter_code
_entity_poly.pdbx_strand_id
1 'polypeptide(L)'
;MYYIKHLYIFFSTLALTIFFFSTDVVKAKSFEINDIEISQPFEINFDKNNVIDQGFKNAFFELIYSLIKSSDFKKIDSVKLIEIKGMIETFSIKEEKFIDQKYHLNLGVSFNKKKIFKYLEKKNIFPSQILRETFLFIPIIINESGNSISIFSNNPIYNNWNKKNKRYQLINYLLPSEDLEDLNLIKEKLNVLETYDFNEITKKYFLKNSIISLFFRGKNEVRILTKIYSGKNEIIKNNSFQNVNIENETDLNFLIENLKNLFEDNWKKLNEINTSIKVPITIKVKNDDLKKTNNFELLLNEIDLVSYYSIQKLNKEFIFYEVLFNGTVQNFINIMKNNKYNLNTKKKIWIIE
;
A
#
# COMPACT_ATOMS: atom_id res chain seq x y z
N MET A 1 -51.84 24.55 -29.33
CA MET A 1 -51.44 25.10 -28.05
C MET A 1 -51.48 24.12 -26.85
N TYR A 2 -52.35 23.10 -26.88
CA TYR A 2 -52.44 22.08 -25.82
C TYR A 2 -51.25 21.13 -25.77
N TYR A 3 -50.72 20.68 -26.90
CA TYR A 3 -49.57 19.73 -27.00
C TYR A 3 -48.24 20.32 -26.51
N ILE A 4 -48.04 21.62 -26.64
CA ILE A 4 -46.82 22.30 -26.20
C ILE A 4 -46.75 22.38 -24.67
N LYS A 5 -47.90 22.59 -23.97
CA LYS A 5 -47.97 22.57 -22.52
C LYS A 5 -47.65 21.20 -21.92
N HIS A 6 -48.12 20.11 -22.52
CA HIS A 6 -47.80 18.75 -22.05
C HIS A 6 -46.35 18.35 -22.29
N LEU A 7 -45.73 18.85 -23.36
CA LEU A 7 -44.31 18.63 -23.64
C LEU A 7 -43.44 19.35 -22.62
N TYR A 8 -43.77 20.58 -22.21
CA TYR A 8 -43.06 21.32 -21.14
C TYR A 8 -43.18 20.65 -19.78
N ILE A 9 -44.34 20.15 -19.41
CA ILE A 9 -44.58 19.42 -18.17
C ILE A 9 -43.78 18.11 -18.15
N PHE A 10 -43.75 17.36 -19.30
CA PHE A 10 -42.96 16.13 -19.40
C PHE A 10 -41.46 16.38 -19.32
N PHE A 11 -40.93 17.42 -19.97
CA PHE A 11 -39.51 17.80 -19.84
C PHE A 11 -39.17 18.33 -18.45
N SER A 12 -40.06 19.08 -17.76
CA SER A 12 -39.81 19.54 -16.40
C SER A 12 -39.84 18.41 -15.40
N THR A 13 -40.72 17.41 -15.52
CA THR A 13 -40.76 16.24 -14.67
C THR A 13 -39.55 15.31 -14.93
N LEU A 14 -39.12 15.15 -16.19
CA LEU A 14 -37.91 14.39 -16.55
C LEU A 14 -36.63 15.07 -16.00
N ALA A 15 -36.54 16.40 -16.07
CA ALA A 15 -35.42 17.16 -15.50
C ALA A 15 -35.39 17.06 -13.96
N LEU A 16 -36.57 17.07 -13.32
CA LEU A 16 -36.68 16.92 -11.85
C LEU A 16 -36.27 15.51 -11.39
N THR A 17 -36.61 14.46 -12.15
CA THR A 17 -36.21 13.09 -11.83
C THR A 17 -34.71 12.85 -12.00
N ILE A 18 -34.07 13.48 -13.01
CA ILE A 18 -32.61 13.40 -13.19
C ILE A 18 -31.85 14.11 -12.07
N PHE A 19 -32.43 15.18 -11.49
CA PHE A 19 -31.82 15.91 -10.38
C PHE A 19 -31.84 15.15 -9.04
N PHE A 20 -32.79 14.21 -8.87
CA PHE A 20 -32.86 13.38 -7.67
C PHE A 20 -31.96 12.16 -7.68
N PHE A 21 -31.38 11.78 -8.83
CA PHE A 21 -30.47 10.62 -8.94
C PHE A 21 -28.99 10.94 -8.83
N SER A 22 -28.61 12.23 -8.73
CA SER A 22 -27.24 12.64 -8.45
C SER A 22 -27.01 12.87 -6.95
N THR A 23 -27.42 11.91 -6.12
CA THR A 23 -26.84 11.82 -4.79
C THR A 23 -25.50 11.13 -4.96
N ASP A 24 -24.42 11.91 -5.02
CA ASP A 24 -23.09 11.41 -4.73
C ASP A 24 -23.14 10.75 -3.34
N VAL A 25 -23.31 9.45 -3.33
CA VAL A 25 -23.14 8.65 -2.11
C VAL A 25 -21.69 8.89 -1.71
N VAL A 26 -21.48 9.66 -0.66
CA VAL A 26 -20.18 9.83 -0.02
C VAL A 26 -19.72 8.44 0.38
N LYS A 27 -18.94 7.77 -0.48
CA LYS A 27 -18.30 6.50 -0.13
C LYS A 27 -17.28 6.84 0.97
N ALA A 28 -17.55 6.37 2.17
CA ALA A 28 -16.51 6.34 3.19
C ALA A 28 -15.27 5.68 2.58
N LYS A 29 -14.09 6.28 2.77
CA LYS A 29 -12.85 5.74 2.22
C LYS A 29 -12.60 4.36 2.80
N SER A 30 -12.75 3.33 1.98
CA SER A 30 -12.58 1.93 2.34
C SER A 30 -11.30 1.36 1.74
N PHE A 31 -10.74 0.35 2.41
CA PHE A 31 -9.71 -0.48 1.82
C PHE A 31 -10.38 -1.61 1.04
N GLU A 32 -10.20 -1.63 -0.27
CA GLU A 32 -10.77 -2.66 -1.13
C GLU A 32 -9.73 -3.72 -1.49
N ILE A 33 -10.06 -4.97 -1.22
CA ILE A 33 -9.32 -6.15 -1.66
C ILE A 33 -10.23 -6.92 -2.60
N ASN A 34 -9.82 -6.99 -3.84
CA ASN A 34 -10.57 -7.61 -4.93
C ASN A 34 -9.93 -8.95 -5.33
N ASP A 35 -10.71 -9.78 -6.04
CA ASP A 35 -10.27 -11.04 -6.65
C ASP A 35 -9.68 -12.03 -5.63
N ILE A 36 -10.38 -12.19 -4.50
CA ILE A 36 -10.10 -13.23 -3.51
C ILE A 36 -10.74 -14.53 -3.99
N GLU A 37 -9.90 -15.38 -4.55
CA GLU A 37 -10.30 -16.69 -5.06
C GLU A 37 -10.19 -17.76 -3.98
N ILE A 38 -11.25 -18.54 -3.83
CA ILE A 38 -11.33 -19.67 -2.91
C ILE A 38 -11.92 -20.87 -3.67
N SER A 39 -11.31 -22.03 -3.48
CA SER A 39 -11.79 -23.28 -4.02
C SER A 39 -11.85 -24.31 -2.90
N GLN A 40 -13.02 -24.95 -2.73
CA GLN A 40 -13.21 -26.03 -1.75
C GLN A 40 -13.93 -27.21 -2.40
N PRO A 41 -13.64 -28.47 -1.98
CA PRO A 41 -14.40 -29.63 -2.39
C PRO A 41 -15.89 -29.46 -2.03
N PHE A 42 -16.78 -29.88 -2.92
CA PHE A 42 -18.21 -29.90 -2.66
C PHE A 42 -18.61 -31.26 -2.10
N GLU A 43 -18.63 -31.36 -0.77
CA GLU A 43 -18.93 -32.59 -0.02
C GLU A 43 -20.25 -32.47 0.73
N ILE A 44 -20.71 -33.59 1.35
CA ILE A 44 -22.00 -33.65 2.08
C ILE A 44 -22.13 -32.56 3.15
N ASN A 45 -21.01 -32.17 3.78
CA ASN A 45 -20.98 -31.14 4.84
C ASN A 45 -20.54 -29.74 4.29
N PHE A 46 -20.69 -29.50 2.99
CA PHE A 46 -20.35 -28.21 2.41
C PHE A 46 -21.24 -27.11 2.99
N ASP A 47 -20.58 -26.03 3.48
CA ASP A 47 -21.26 -24.82 3.92
C ASP A 47 -20.66 -23.60 3.20
N LYS A 48 -21.47 -22.96 2.38
CA LYS A 48 -21.11 -21.74 1.64
C LYS A 48 -20.64 -20.63 2.56
N ASN A 49 -21.22 -20.49 3.75
CA ASN A 49 -20.83 -19.45 4.69
C ASN A 49 -19.38 -19.64 5.17
N ASN A 50 -18.93 -20.87 5.36
CA ASN A 50 -17.56 -21.17 5.73
C ASN A 50 -16.57 -20.75 4.62
N VAL A 51 -16.95 -20.91 3.35
CA VAL A 51 -16.14 -20.46 2.21
C VAL A 51 -16.04 -18.94 2.16
N ILE A 52 -17.17 -18.24 2.36
CA ILE A 52 -17.20 -16.77 2.45
C ILE A 52 -16.35 -16.30 3.63
N ASP A 53 -16.46 -16.95 4.78
CA ASP A 53 -15.69 -16.63 5.99
C ASP A 53 -14.19 -16.82 5.79
N GLN A 54 -13.79 -17.86 5.05
CA GLN A 54 -12.40 -18.02 4.62
C GLN A 54 -11.95 -16.89 3.70
N GLY A 55 -12.83 -16.44 2.80
CA GLY A 55 -12.59 -15.29 1.94
C GLY A 55 -12.36 -14.00 2.71
N PHE A 56 -13.15 -13.74 3.75
CA PHE A 56 -12.96 -12.60 4.62
C PHE A 56 -11.63 -12.63 5.35
N LYS A 57 -11.20 -13.81 5.82
CA LYS A 57 -9.88 -13.99 6.44
C LYS A 57 -8.76 -13.72 5.44
N ASN A 58 -8.82 -14.30 4.24
CA ASN A 58 -7.81 -14.13 3.20
C ASN A 58 -7.69 -12.64 2.80
N ALA A 59 -8.82 -11.96 2.56
CA ALA A 59 -8.85 -10.53 2.25
C ALA A 59 -8.28 -9.68 3.39
N PHE A 60 -8.62 -9.99 4.65
CA PHE A 60 -8.12 -9.29 5.81
C PHE A 60 -6.60 -9.42 5.93
N PHE A 61 -6.05 -10.63 5.83
CA PHE A 61 -4.61 -10.84 5.93
C PHE A 61 -3.87 -10.20 4.75
N GLU A 62 -4.41 -10.25 3.53
CA GLU A 62 -3.83 -9.56 2.37
C GLU A 62 -3.75 -8.04 2.62
N LEU A 63 -4.84 -7.44 3.11
CA LEU A 63 -4.86 -6.02 3.48
C LEU A 63 -3.84 -5.70 4.58
N ILE A 64 -3.91 -6.43 5.70
CA ILE A 64 -3.08 -6.14 6.87
C ILE A 64 -1.60 -6.30 6.53
N TYR A 65 -1.21 -7.37 5.82
CA TYR A 65 0.17 -7.58 5.42
C TYR A 65 0.69 -6.51 4.44
N SER A 66 -0.19 -5.85 3.69
CA SER A 66 0.20 -4.68 2.89
C SER A 66 0.43 -3.43 3.75
N LEU A 67 -0.21 -3.33 4.92
CA LEU A 67 -0.13 -2.18 5.81
C LEU A 67 1.00 -2.25 6.84
N ILE A 68 1.40 -3.45 7.28
CA ILE A 68 2.31 -3.62 8.41
C ILE A 68 3.64 -4.26 8.01
N LYS A 69 4.67 -4.09 8.85
CA LYS A 69 5.99 -4.73 8.68
C LYS A 69 5.91 -6.22 9.02
N SER A 70 6.78 -7.01 8.42
CA SER A 70 6.84 -8.47 8.66
C SER A 70 7.08 -8.83 10.12
N SER A 71 7.81 -8.01 10.86
CA SER A 71 8.04 -8.15 12.30
C SER A 71 6.76 -8.12 13.14
N ASP A 72 5.68 -7.52 12.62
CA ASP A 72 4.41 -7.38 13.32
C ASP A 72 3.38 -8.46 12.93
N PHE A 73 3.66 -9.32 11.95
CA PHE A 73 2.72 -10.35 11.47
C PHE A 73 2.20 -11.24 12.60
N LYS A 74 3.09 -11.71 13.50
CA LYS A 74 2.73 -12.55 14.64
C LYS A 74 1.72 -11.89 15.61
N LYS A 75 1.68 -10.54 15.69
CA LYS A 75 0.73 -9.83 16.56
C LYS A 75 -0.71 -9.92 16.05
N ILE A 76 -0.88 -10.28 14.77
CA ILE A 76 -2.18 -10.33 14.07
C ILE A 76 -2.72 -11.75 13.96
N ASP A 77 -1.88 -12.79 14.07
CA ASP A 77 -2.27 -14.20 13.87
C ASP A 77 -3.44 -14.66 14.74
N SER A 78 -3.62 -14.03 15.91
CA SER A 78 -4.68 -14.38 16.89
C SER A 78 -6.03 -13.68 16.65
N VAL A 79 -6.20 -12.94 15.54
CA VAL A 79 -7.45 -12.23 15.24
C VAL A 79 -8.62 -13.20 15.07
N LYS A 80 -9.75 -12.88 15.73
CA LYS A 80 -10.96 -13.70 15.61
C LYS A 80 -11.79 -13.28 14.40
N LEU A 81 -12.49 -14.22 13.77
CA LEU A 81 -13.35 -13.96 12.62
C LEU A 81 -14.41 -12.88 12.91
N ILE A 82 -14.97 -12.87 14.13
CA ILE A 82 -15.95 -11.84 14.51
C ILE A 82 -15.37 -10.42 14.50
N GLU A 83 -14.09 -10.27 14.85
CA GLU A 83 -13.39 -8.98 14.77
C GLU A 83 -13.18 -8.57 13.32
N ILE A 84 -12.78 -9.53 12.44
CA ILE A 84 -12.63 -9.30 11.00
C ILE A 84 -13.96 -8.83 10.40
N LYS A 85 -15.06 -9.58 10.64
CA LYS A 85 -16.41 -9.21 10.18
C LYS A 85 -16.82 -7.82 10.67
N GLY A 86 -16.47 -7.47 11.91
CA GLY A 86 -16.75 -6.15 12.47
C GLY A 86 -16.03 -4.99 11.76
N MET A 87 -14.94 -5.27 11.04
CA MET A 87 -14.17 -4.28 10.26
C MET A 87 -14.59 -4.20 8.79
N ILE A 88 -15.33 -5.20 8.27
CA ILE A 88 -15.88 -5.18 6.92
C ILE A 88 -16.96 -4.10 6.83
N GLU A 89 -16.96 -3.35 5.75
CA GLU A 89 -17.98 -2.37 5.40
C GLU A 89 -18.98 -2.96 4.41
N THR A 90 -18.46 -3.51 3.31
CA THR A 90 -19.25 -4.21 2.29
C THR A 90 -18.45 -5.37 1.70
N PHE A 91 -19.13 -6.30 1.07
CA PHE A 91 -18.51 -7.31 0.24
C PHE A 91 -19.39 -7.63 -0.97
N SER A 92 -18.78 -8.18 -2.02
CA SER A 92 -19.47 -8.62 -3.22
C SER A 92 -18.96 -9.99 -3.67
N ILE A 93 -19.87 -10.85 -4.12
CA ILE A 93 -19.55 -12.07 -4.84
C ILE A 93 -19.44 -11.69 -6.31
N LYS A 94 -18.24 -11.77 -6.88
CA LYS A 94 -17.99 -11.47 -8.30
C LYS A 94 -18.28 -12.66 -9.18
N GLU A 95 -17.93 -13.84 -8.71
CA GLU A 95 -18.10 -15.08 -9.42
C GLU A 95 -18.34 -16.25 -8.48
N GLU A 96 -19.21 -17.16 -8.89
CA GLU A 96 -19.55 -18.39 -8.18
C GLU A 96 -19.70 -19.52 -9.19
N LYS A 97 -18.95 -20.62 -9.06
CA LYS A 97 -18.95 -21.74 -10.01
C LYS A 97 -18.81 -23.07 -9.30
N PHE A 98 -19.45 -24.09 -9.91
CA PHE A 98 -19.27 -25.50 -9.58
C PHE A 98 -18.56 -26.18 -10.75
N ILE A 99 -17.29 -26.56 -10.57
CA ILE A 99 -16.48 -27.22 -11.59
C ILE A 99 -15.68 -28.34 -10.91
N ASP A 100 -15.63 -29.51 -11.53
CA ASP A 100 -14.82 -30.66 -11.08
C ASP A 100 -15.03 -31.00 -9.60
N GLN A 101 -16.29 -31.09 -9.18
CA GLN A 101 -16.70 -31.37 -7.78
C GLN A 101 -16.15 -30.35 -6.76
N LYS A 102 -15.76 -29.18 -7.20
CA LYS A 102 -15.31 -28.08 -6.36
C LYS A 102 -16.22 -26.88 -6.51
N TYR A 103 -16.45 -26.22 -5.42
CA TYR A 103 -17.06 -24.89 -5.37
C TYR A 103 -15.97 -23.81 -5.46
N HIS A 104 -16.08 -22.94 -6.44
CA HIS A 104 -15.17 -21.83 -6.67
C HIS A 104 -15.92 -20.52 -6.39
N LEU A 105 -15.29 -19.65 -5.62
CA LEU A 105 -15.82 -18.36 -5.24
C LEU A 105 -14.77 -17.27 -5.47
N ASN A 106 -15.17 -16.17 -6.12
CA ASN A 106 -14.38 -14.93 -6.22
C ASN A 106 -15.11 -13.81 -5.47
N LEU A 107 -14.41 -13.22 -4.48
CA LEU A 107 -14.93 -12.16 -3.61
C LEU A 107 -14.19 -10.85 -3.80
N GLY A 108 -14.94 -9.74 -3.69
CA GLY A 108 -14.41 -8.42 -3.34
C GLY A 108 -14.83 -8.04 -1.93
N VAL A 109 -13.91 -7.54 -1.10
CA VAL A 109 -14.16 -7.15 0.28
C VAL A 109 -13.66 -5.75 0.52
N SER A 110 -14.54 -4.88 1.04
CA SER A 110 -14.21 -3.51 1.45
C SER A 110 -14.17 -3.41 2.96
N PHE A 111 -13.05 -2.95 3.52
CA PHE A 111 -12.88 -2.77 4.96
C PHE A 111 -12.96 -1.29 5.34
N ASN A 112 -13.61 -1.01 6.47
CA ASN A 112 -13.67 0.34 7.04
C ASN A 112 -12.29 0.76 7.55
N LYS A 113 -11.69 1.76 6.92
CA LYS A 113 -10.33 2.21 7.18
C LYS A 113 -10.11 2.67 8.62
N LYS A 114 -11.07 3.40 9.20
CA LYS A 114 -10.98 3.88 10.59
C LYS A 114 -10.99 2.71 11.58
N LYS A 115 -11.79 1.66 11.30
CA LYS A 115 -11.82 0.45 12.15
C LYS A 115 -10.52 -0.34 12.03
N ILE A 116 -9.94 -0.47 10.83
CA ILE A 116 -8.63 -1.11 10.62
C ILE A 116 -7.54 -0.36 11.39
N PHE A 117 -7.45 0.96 11.24
CA PHE A 117 -6.42 1.73 11.96
C PHE A 117 -6.59 1.65 13.47
N LYS A 118 -7.83 1.73 13.99
CA LYS A 118 -8.12 1.54 15.41
C LYS A 118 -7.72 0.14 15.91
N TYR A 119 -7.91 -0.90 15.09
CA TYR A 119 -7.47 -2.25 15.41
C TYR A 119 -5.94 -2.34 15.51
N LEU A 120 -5.21 -1.78 14.54
CA LEU A 120 -3.74 -1.75 14.55
C LEU A 120 -3.19 -0.92 15.72
N GLU A 121 -3.80 0.23 16.03
CA GLU A 121 -3.44 1.07 17.19
C GLU A 121 -3.56 0.28 18.51
N LYS A 122 -4.63 -0.50 18.70
CA LYS A 122 -4.81 -1.37 19.88
C LYS A 122 -3.72 -2.44 20.01
N LYS A 123 -3.11 -2.85 18.88
CA LYS A 123 -2.01 -3.81 18.83
C LYS A 123 -0.63 -3.15 18.93
N ASN A 124 -0.57 -1.82 19.10
CA ASN A 124 0.66 -1.01 19.04
C ASN A 124 1.44 -1.24 17.73
N ILE A 125 0.71 -1.24 16.60
CA ILE A 125 1.27 -1.38 15.26
C ILE A 125 1.03 -0.08 14.50
N PHE A 126 2.09 0.49 13.94
CA PHE A 126 2.00 1.65 13.06
C PHE A 126 1.80 1.18 11.62
N PRO A 127 0.64 1.48 11.00
CA PRO A 127 0.42 1.14 9.60
C PRO A 127 1.27 2.00 8.67
N SER A 128 1.57 1.49 7.49
CA SER A 128 2.10 2.29 6.38
C SER A 128 0.99 2.71 5.42
N GLN A 129 1.28 3.69 4.57
CA GLN A 129 0.45 3.94 3.39
C GLN A 129 0.64 2.80 2.38
N ILE A 130 -0.44 2.40 1.69
CA ILE A 130 -0.38 1.41 0.61
C ILE A 130 0.07 2.15 -0.66
N LEU A 131 1.38 2.40 -0.78
CA LEU A 131 2.00 3.02 -1.95
C LEU A 131 2.75 1.95 -2.72
N ARG A 132 2.20 1.55 -3.88
CA ARG A 132 2.85 0.61 -4.78
C ARG A 132 3.83 1.35 -5.67
N GLU A 133 5.09 0.87 -5.69
CA GLU A 133 6.17 1.51 -6.45
C GLU A 133 7.03 0.48 -7.18
N THR A 134 7.62 0.89 -8.28
CA THR A 134 8.56 0.06 -9.03
C THR A 134 9.99 0.40 -8.66
N PHE A 135 10.75 -0.63 -8.30
CA PHE A 135 12.18 -0.55 -8.00
C PHE A 135 12.97 -1.35 -9.04
N LEU A 136 14.03 -0.77 -9.57
CA LEU A 136 15.04 -1.53 -10.31
C LEU A 136 15.81 -2.38 -9.31
N PHE A 137 15.81 -3.71 -9.49
CA PHE A 137 16.56 -4.63 -8.63
C PHE A 137 17.71 -5.26 -9.38
N ILE A 138 18.94 -4.98 -8.94
CA ILE A 138 20.19 -5.47 -9.52
C ILE A 138 20.84 -6.45 -8.55
N PRO A 139 20.61 -7.78 -8.67
CA PRO A 139 21.32 -8.78 -7.89
C PRO A 139 22.65 -9.13 -8.57
N ILE A 140 23.74 -9.09 -7.82
CA ILE A 140 25.07 -9.45 -8.28
C ILE A 140 25.66 -10.50 -7.34
N ILE A 141 25.96 -11.69 -7.84
CA ILE A 141 26.64 -12.73 -7.05
C ILE A 141 28.15 -12.60 -7.31
N ILE A 142 28.93 -12.58 -6.24
CA ILE A 142 30.36 -12.53 -6.22
C ILE A 142 30.88 -13.82 -5.57
N ASN A 143 31.59 -14.65 -6.32
CA ASN A 143 32.21 -15.86 -5.81
C ASN A 143 33.60 -15.52 -5.27
N GLU A 144 33.74 -15.47 -3.95
CA GLU A 144 34.99 -15.09 -3.29
C GLU A 144 36.16 -16.05 -3.63
N SER A 145 35.85 -17.35 -3.84
CA SER A 145 36.86 -18.36 -4.15
C SER A 145 37.40 -18.33 -5.58
N GLY A 146 36.66 -17.74 -6.52
CA GLY A 146 36.99 -17.76 -7.97
C GLY A 146 37.11 -16.41 -8.62
N ASN A 147 36.98 -15.33 -7.85
CA ASN A 147 36.97 -13.95 -8.34
C ASN A 147 36.07 -13.75 -9.57
N SER A 148 34.90 -14.40 -9.56
CA SER A 148 33.94 -14.41 -10.66
C SER A 148 32.62 -13.83 -10.22
N ILE A 149 31.88 -13.22 -11.17
CA ILE A 149 30.57 -12.62 -10.93
C ILE A 149 29.48 -13.27 -11.80
N SER A 150 28.26 -13.29 -11.26
CA SER A 150 27.06 -13.72 -11.96
C SER A 150 25.98 -12.65 -11.80
N ILE A 151 25.40 -12.16 -12.90
CA ILE A 151 24.50 -11.00 -12.88
C ILE A 151 23.14 -11.32 -13.52
N PHE A 152 23.12 -11.85 -14.73
CA PHE A 152 21.90 -12.09 -15.52
C PHE A 152 21.49 -13.57 -15.50
N SER A 153 21.30 -14.18 -16.65
CA SER A 153 20.82 -15.56 -16.82
C SER A 153 21.62 -16.62 -16.05
N ASN A 154 22.90 -16.37 -15.76
CA ASN A 154 23.73 -17.22 -14.93
C ASN A 154 23.60 -16.97 -13.40
N ASN A 155 22.70 -16.08 -13.00
CA ASN A 155 22.44 -15.74 -11.60
C ASN A 155 21.11 -16.37 -11.12
N PRO A 156 21.13 -17.35 -10.20
CA PRO A 156 19.92 -17.99 -9.71
C PRO A 156 18.98 -17.03 -8.97
N ILE A 157 19.50 -15.98 -8.31
CA ILE A 157 18.66 -14.94 -7.67
C ILE A 157 17.87 -14.18 -8.75
N TYR A 158 18.54 -13.72 -9.82
CA TYR A 158 17.89 -13.05 -10.94
C TYR A 158 16.79 -13.91 -11.57
N ASN A 159 17.07 -15.17 -11.87
CA ASN A 159 16.14 -16.07 -12.55
C ASN A 159 14.90 -16.41 -11.70
N ASN A 160 15.01 -16.37 -10.37
CA ASN A 160 13.93 -16.78 -9.47
C ASN A 160 13.23 -15.62 -8.75
N TRP A 161 13.76 -14.40 -8.84
CA TRP A 161 13.26 -13.27 -8.06
C TRP A 161 11.76 -13.01 -8.22
N ASN A 162 11.26 -12.97 -9.45
CA ASN A 162 9.87 -12.66 -9.75
C ASN A 162 8.94 -13.88 -9.89
N LYS A 163 9.43 -15.12 -9.67
CA LYS A 163 8.60 -16.34 -9.83
C LYS A 163 7.49 -16.45 -8.78
N LYS A 164 7.73 -15.95 -7.56
CA LYS A 164 6.79 -16.04 -6.44
C LYS A 164 6.59 -14.66 -5.84
N ASN A 165 5.60 -13.92 -6.35
CA ASN A 165 5.20 -12.63 -5.80
C ASN A 165 3.92 -12.79 -4.97
N LYS A 166 3.85 -12.16 -3.81
CA LYS A 166 2.66 -12.14 -2.96
C LYS A 166 1.86 -10.86 -3.22
N ARG A 167 0.54 -10.96 -3.29
CA ARG A 167 -0.35 -9.85 -3.65
C ARG A 167 -0.25 -8.65 -2.69
N TYR A 168 0.09 -8.89 -1.43
CA TYR A 168 0.28 -7.85 -0.42
C TYR A 168 1.60 -7.08 -0.54
N GLN A 169 2.53 -7.49 -1.41
CA GLN A 169 3.79 -6.76 -1.63
C GLN A 169 3.51 -5.44 -2.35
N LEU A 170 4.19 -4.38 -1.90
CA LEU A 170 4.04 -3.02 -2.40
C LEU A 170 5.12 -2.67 -3.44
N ILE A 171 6.25 -3.36 -3.39
CA ILE A 171 7.35 -3.18 -4.33
C ILE A 171 7.15 -4.09 -5.54
N ASN A 172 7.10 -3.47 -6.72
CA ASN A 172 7.20 -4.18 -7.99
C ASN A 172 8.66 -4.16 -8.45
N TYR A 173 9.26 -5.33 -8.68
CA TYR A 173 10.68 -5.44 -9.03
C TYR A 173 10.86 -5.53 -10.54
N LEU A 174 11.51 -4.50 -11.12
CA LEU A 174 12.02 -4.54 -12.47
C LEU A 174 13.46 -5.08 -12.42
N LEU A 175 13.73 -6.19 -13.11
CA LEU A 175 15.08 -6.71 -13.26
C LEU A 175 15.75 -6.05 -14.48
N PRO A 176 17.08 -5.78 -14.44
CA PRO A 176 17.78 -5.21 -15.58
C PRO A 176 17.78 -6.18 -16.78
N SER A 177 17.70 -5.62 -17.98
CA SER A 177 17.89 -6.40 -19.20
C SER A 177 19.36 -6.88 -19.29
N GLU A 178 19.58 -8.02 -19.95
CA GLU A 178 20.93 -8.49 -20.23
C GLU A 178 21.67 -7.50 -21.14
N ASP A 179 22.77 -6.92 -20.66
CA ASP A 179 23.57 -5.93 -21.34
C ASP A 179 25.05 -6.25 -21.12
N LEU A 180 25.79 -6.41 -22.22
CA LEU A 180 27.22 -6.71 -22.19
C LEU A 180 28.06 -5.55 -21.70
N GLU A 181 27.63 -4.31 -21.95
CA GLU A 181 28.31 -3.10 -21.45
C GLU A 181 28.20 -3.04 -19.91
N ASP A 182 27.02 -3.24 -19.38
CA ASP A 182 26.80 -3.29 -17.93
C ASP A 182 27.57 -4.44 -17.27
N LEU A 183 27.61 -5.61 -17.91
CA LEU A 183 28.39 -6.76 -17.44
C LEU A 183 29.89 -6.43 -17.38
N ASN A 184 30.44 -5.83 -18.42
CA ASN A 184 31.85 -5.48 -18.49
C ASN A 184 32.20 -4.39 -17.48
N LEU A 185 31.36 -3.35 -17.36
CA LEU A 185 31.52 -2.28 -16.39
C LEU A 185 31.58 -2.81 -14.95
N ILE A 186 30.66 -3.73 -14.60
CA ILE A 186 30.62 -4.33 -13.26
C ILE A 186 31.88 -5.22 -13.05
N LYS A 187 32.32 -5.97 -14.06
CA LYS A 187 33.55 -6.77 -13.98
C LYS A 187 34.80 -5.91 -13.74
N GLU A 188 34.93 -4.80 -14.44
CA GLU A 188 36.05 -3.86 -14.27
C GLU A 188 36.09 -3.26 -12.85
N LYS A 189 34.92 -3.05 -12.24
CA LYS A 189 34.79 -2.48 -10.90
C LYS A 189 34.76 -3.52 -9.78
N LEU A 190 35.06 -4.80 -10.05
CA LEU A 190 34.92 -5.90 -9.10
C LEU A 190 35.54 -5.62 -7.72
N ASN A 191 36.74 -5.04 -7.69
CA ASN A 191 37.48 -4.76 -6.46
C ASN A 191 36.90 -3.59 -5.63
N VAL A 192 35.99 -2.82 -6.18
CA VAL A 192 35.40 -1.62 -5.55
C VAL A 192 33.87 -1.63 -5.57
N LEU A 193 33.24 -2.77 -5.88
CA LEU A 193 31.77 -2.88 -6.02
C LEU A 193 31.02 -2.43 -4.77
N GLU A 194 31.57 -2.66 -3.58
CA GLU A 194 30.93 -2.24 -2.33
C GLU A 194 30.77 -0.71 -2.23
N THR A 195 31.66 0.03 -2.84
CA THR A 195 31.64 1.51 -2.86
C THR A 195 31.22 2.10 -4.20
N TYR A 196 31.09 1.25 -5.23
CA TYR A 196 30.75 1.70 -6.57
C TYR A 196 29.37 2.35 -6.63
N ASP A 197 29.28 3.47 -7.35
CA ASP A 197 28.03 4.15 -7.66
C ASP A 197 27.42 3.57 -8.95
N PHE A 198 26.30 2.87 -8.82
CA PHE A 198 25.59 2.23 -9.93
C PHE A 198 24.74 3.20 -10.77
N ASN A 199 24.90 4.51 -10.60
CA ASN A 199 24.10 5.54 -11.29
C ASN A 199 24.16 5.41 -12.83
N GLU A 200 25.29 4.99 -13.39
CA GLU A 200 25.47 4.80 -14.83
C GLU A 200 24.50 3.73 -15.38
N ILE A 201 24.31 2.64 -14.63
CA ILE A 201 23.41 1.56 -14.99
C ILE A 201 21.96 1.96 -14.66
N THR A 202 21.70 2.48 -13.44
CA THR A 202 20.33 2.75 -12.97
C THR A 202 19.62 3.83 -13.76
N LYS A 203 20.35 4.85 -14.25
CA LYS A 203 19.79 5.93 -15.08
C LYS A 203 19.18 5.46 -16.39
N LYS A 204 19.69 4.35 -16.97
CA LYS A 204 19.14 3.77 -18.21
C LYS A 204 17.65 3.38 -18.07
N TYR A 205 17.19 3.09 -16.85
CA TYR A 205 15.82 2.61 -16.58
C TYR A 205 14.82 3.71 -16.23
N PHE A 206 15.25 4.96 -16.07
CA PHE A 206 14.40 6.12 -15.74
C PHE A 206 13.52 5.93 -14.49
N LEU A 207 13.95 5.07 -13.55
CA LEU A 207 13.28 4.83 -12.29
C LEU A 207 13.88 5.70 -11.17
N LYS A 208 13.01 6.13 -10.24
CA LYS A 208 13.44 6.92 -9.07
C LYS A 208 14.00 6.06 -7.94
N ASN A 209 13.67 4.77 -7.97
CA ASN A 209 13.97 3.84 -6.90
C ASN A 209 14.77 2.65 -7.43
N SER A 210 15.82 2.27 -6.71
CA SER A 210 16.62 1.10 -7.07
C SER A 210 17.14 0.37 -5.84
N ILE A 211 17.39 -0.94 -6.00
CA ILE A 211 17.97 -1.82 -4.99
C ILE A 211 19.11 -2.56 -5.67
N ILE A 212 20.31 -2.39 -5.16
CA ILE A 212 21.48 -3.13 -5.62
C ILE A 212 21.91 -4.05 -4.49
N SER A 213 21.96 -5.36 -4.75
CA SER A 213 22.36 -6.37 -3.77
C SER A 213 23.57 -7.16 -4.25
N LEU A 214 24.66 -7.04 -3.50
CA LEU A 214 25.90 -7.79 -3.72
C LEU A 214 25.90 -9.02 -2.81
N PHE A 215 25.85 -10.20 -3.41
CA PHE A 215 25.83 -11.50 -2.73
C PHE A 215 27.24 -12.08 -2.74
N PHE A 216 27.94 -12.00 -1.63
CA PHE A 216 29.26 -12.60 -1.45
C PHE A 216 29.09 -14.06 -1.01
N ARG A 217 29.42 -14.98 -1.91
CA ARG A 217 29.27 -16.40 -1.69
C ARG A 217 30.56 -16.99 -1.11
N GLY A 218 30.53 -17.29 0.18
CA GLY A 218 31.53 -18.09 0.90
C GLY A 218 31.23 -19.60 0.84
N LYS A 219 31.97 -20.41 1.59
CA LYS A 219 31.76 -21.88 1.65
C LYS A 219 30.43 -22.26 2.33
N ASN A 220 30.10 -21.65 3.46
CA ASN A 220 28.93 -21.97 4.28
C ASN A 220 28.11 -20.74 4.62
N GLU A 221 28.36 -19.64 3.96
CA GLU A 221 27.75 -18.35 4.26
C GLU A 221 27.49 -17.56 2.98
N VAL A 222 26.37 -16.82 2.96
CA VAL A 222 26.09 -15.81 1.95
C VAL A 222 25.96 -14.47 2.67
N ARG A 223 26.98 -13.62 2.51
CA ARG A 223 26.93 -12.22 2.99
C ARG A 223 26.31 -11.35 1.90
N ILE A 224 25.43 -10.45 2.29
CA ILE A 224 24.71 -9.60 1.34
C ILE A 224 24.84 -8.14 1.77
N LEU A 225 25.47 -7.35 0.93
CA LEU A 225 25.46 -5.89 1.03
C LEU A 225 24.38 -5.37 0.09
N THR A 226 23.39 -4.69 0.64
CA THR A 226 22.30 -4.10 -0.12
C THR A 226 22.30 -2.58 0.01
N LYS A 227 22.25 -1.88 -1.12
CA LYS A 227 22.03 -0.43 -1.23
C LYS A 227 20.63 -0.20 -1.77
N ILE A 228 19.80 0.50 -0.99
CA ILE A 228 18.42 0.85 -1.37
C ILE A 228 18.35 2.35 -1.58
N TYR A 229 18.03 2.76 -2.79
CA TYR A 229 17.81 4.15 -3.16
C TYR A 229 16.30 4.39 -3.34
N SER A 230 15.77 5.38 -2.61
CA SER A 230 14.36 5.79 -2.72
C SER A 230 14.29 7.31 -2.76
N GLY A 231 14.16 7.88 -3.94
CA GLY A 231 14.25 9.31 -4.18
C GLY A 231 15.61 9.85 -3.77
N LYS A 232 15.66 10.66 -2.69
CA LYS A 232 16.92 11.21 -2.12
C LYS A 232 17.48 10.39 -0.95
N ASN A 233 16.78 9.37 -0.54
CA ASN A 233 17.18 8.54 0.60
C ASN A 233 18.03 7.37 0.12
N GLU A 234 19.15 7.13 0.80
CA GLU A 234 19.99 5.96 0.65
C GLU A 234 20.02 5.17 1.95
N ILE A 235 19.84 3.87 1.87
CA ILE A 235 19.90 2.94 3.00
C ILE A 235 20.84 1.80 2.63
N ILE A 236 21.86 1.59 3.45
CA ILE A 236 22.79 0.46 3.30
C ILE A 236 22.48 -0.60 4.35
N LYS A 237 22.38 -1.86 3.95
CA LYS A 237 22.14 -3.01 4.81
C LYS A 237 23.17 -4.09 4.57
N ASN A 238 23.69 -4.66 5.65
CA ASN A 238 24.50 -5.86 5.63
C ASN A 238 23.72 -6.99 6.32
N ASN A 239 23.57 -8.09 5.62
CA ASN A 239 22.94 -9.30 6.14
C ASN A 239 23.85 -10.51 5.88
N SER A 240 23.80 -11.48 6.77
CA SER A 240 24.53 -12.74 6.62
C SER A 240 23.60 -13.91 6.88
N PHE A 241 23.67 -14.90 6.03
CA PHE A 241 22.88 -16.13 6.10
C PHE A 241 23.81 -17.33 6.17
N GLN A 242 23.79 -18.00 7.32
CA GLN A 242 24.63 -19.18 7.55
C GLN A 242 23.95 -20.46 7.02
N ASN A 243 24.72 -21.38 6.50
CA ASN A 243 24.27 -22.68 6.01
C ASN A 243 23.23 -22.57 4.88
N VAL A 244 23.33 -21.55 4.03
CA VAL A 244 22.46 -21.32 2.87
C VAL A 244 23.24 -21.65 1.59
N ASN A 245 22.69 -22.55 0.79
CA ASN A 245 23.21 -22.88 -0.54
C ASN A 245 22.28 -22.32 -1.62
N ILE A 246 22.73 -21.29 -2.32
CA ILE A 246 21.93 -20.63 -3.39
C ILE A 246 21.65 -21.52 -4.60
N GLU A 247 22.33 -22.66 -4.74
CA GLU A 247 22.04 -23.67 -5.78
C GLU A 247 20.91 -24.63 -5.34
N ASN A 248 20.58 -24.65 -4.05
CA ASN A 248 19.44 -25.41 -3.55
C ASN A 248 18.17 -24.57 -3.65
N GLU A 249 17.13 -25.09 -4.30
CA GLU A 249 15.88 -24.36 -4.53
C GLU A 249 15.17 -23.92 -3.22
N THR A 250 15.21 -24.73 -2.19
CA THR A 250 14.58 -24.42 -0.89
C THR A 250 15.29 -23.27 -0.21
N ASP A 251 16.62 -23.32 -0.15
CA ASP A 251 17.45 -22.26 0.46
C ASP A 251 17.37 -20.97 -0.33
N LEU A 252 17.37 -21.07 -1.67
CA LEU A 252 17.21 -19.93 -2.57
C LEU A 252 15.85 -19.22 -2.36
N ASN A 253 14.76 -20.00 -2.29
CA ASN A 253 13.43 -19.45 -2.04
C ASN A 253 13.35 -18.79 -0.65
N PHE A 254 13.92 -19.42 0.38
CA PHE A 254 14.03 -18.85 1.72
C PHE A 254 14.78 -17.51 1.71
N LEU A 255 15.93 -17.46 1.04
CA LEU A 255 16.73 -16.24 0.92
C LEU A 255 15.97 -15.11 0.23
N ILE A 256 15.34 -15.40 -0.92
CA ILE A 256 14.55 -14.44 -1.70
C ILE A 256 13.38 -13.91 -0.85
N GLU A 257 12.67 -14.77 -0.14
CA GLU A 257 11.53 -14.34 0.70
C GLU A 257 11.99 -13.41 1.83
N ASN A 258 13.09 -13.74 2.52
CA ASN A 258 13.64 -12.90 3.58
C ASN A 258 14.08 -11.53 3.05
N LEU A 259 14.72 -11.48 1.89
CA LEU A 259 15.15 -10.22 1.28
C LEU A 259 13.96 -9.38 0.82
N LYS A 260 12.94 -9.99 0.20
CA LYS A 260 11.70 -9.28 -0.15
C LYS A 260 11.03 -8.69 1.09
N ASN A 261 10.93 -9.44 2.18
CA ASN A 261 10.39 -8.93 3.45
C ASN A 261 11.23 -7.76 3.98
N LEU A 262 12.56 -7.85 3.91
CA LEU A 262 13.45 -6.76 4.31
C LEU A 262 13.21 -5.48 3.48
N PHE A 263 13.07 -5.61 2.17
CA PHE A 263 12.85 -4.47 1.28
C PHE A 263 11.46 -3.86 1.48
N GLU A 264 10.43 -4.70 1.58
CA GLU A 264 9.07 -4.29 1.93
C GLU A 264 9.01 -3.56 3.28
N ASP A 265 9.68 -4.08 4.30
CA ASP A 265 9.71 -3.46 5.63
C ASP A 265 10.40 -2.09 5.62
N ASN A 266 11.47 -1.93 4.83
CA ASN A 266 12.10 -0.62 4.64
C ASN A 266 11.17 0.35 3.91
N TRP A 267 10.49 -0.09 2.85
CA TRP A 267 9.52 0.74 2.13
C TRP A 267 8.35 1.16 3.02
N LYS A 268 7.77 0.22 3.76
CA LYS A 268 6.71 0.48 4.74
C LYS A 268 7.17 1.44 5.84
N LYS A 269 8.41 1.31 6.33
CA LYS A 269 8.96 2.22 7.32
C LYS A 269 9.08 3.66 6.81
N LEU A 270 9.47 3.86 5.55
CA LEU A 270 9.53 5.18 4.93
C LEU A 270 8.15 5.84 4.78
N ASN A 271 7.10 5.01 4.63
CA ASN A 271 5.72 5.44 4.43
C ASN A 271 4.84 5.21 5.68
N GLU A 272 5.45 5.04 6.84
CA GLU A 272 4.75 4.75 8.10
C GLU A 272 3.89 5.93 8.54
N ILE A 273 2.66 5.63 8.96
CA ILE A 273 1.73 6.58 9.55
C ILE A 273 1.87 6.48 11.08
N ASN A 274 2.42 7.50 11.70
CA ASN A 274 2.50 7.52 13.16
C ASN A 274 1.12 7.88 13.76
N THR A 275 0.32 6.87 14.04
CA THR A 275 -1.02 7.03 14.63
C THR A 275 -1.00 7.47 16.10
N SER A 276 0.15 7.43 16.77
CA SER A 276 0.32 7.92 18.15
C SER A 276 0.45 9.44 18.22
N ILE A 277 0.89 10.09 17.15
CA ILE A 277 0.96 11.56 17.10
C ILE A 277 -0.40 12.09 16.66
N LYS A 278 -1.15 12.65 17.59
CA LYS A 278 -2.46 13.26 17.34
C LYS A 278 -2.34 14.76 17.58
N VAL A 279 -2.37 15.55 16.51
CA VAL A 279 -2.29 17.00 16.56
C VAL A 279 -3.71 17.57 16.44
N PRO A 280 -4.23 18.24 17.48
CA PRO A 280 -5.50 18.95 17.38
C PRO A 280 -5.30 20.27 16.61
N ILE A 281 -6.09 20.47 15.57
CA ILE A 281 -6.05 21.66 14.71
C ILE A 281 -7.45 22.28 14.70
N THR A 282 -7.55 23.56 15.06
CA THR A 282 -8.81 24.28 14.96
C THR A 282 -8.84 25.11 13.68
N ILE A 283 -9.85 24.87 12.84
CA ILE A 283 -10.03 25.55 11.55
C ILE A 283 -11.38 26.19 11.51
N LYS A 284 -11.46 27.47 11.07
CA LYS A 284 -12.73 28.11 10.78
C LYS A 284 -12.94 28.30 9.27
N VAL A 285 -14.13 27.96 8.83
CA VAL A 285 -14.59 28.06 7.44
C VAL A 285 -15.73 29.10 7.40
N LYS A 286 -15.77 29.97 6.39
CA LYS A 286 -16.88 30.88 6.21
C LYS A 286 -18.18 30.12 5.97
N ASN A 287 -19.26 30.54 6.62
CA ASN A 287 -20.60 29.95 6.51
C ASN A 287 -21.47 30.67 5.45
N ASP A 288 -20.82 31.18 4.41
CA ASP A 288 -21.48 31.89 3.31
C ASP A 288 -21.80 30.99 2.10
N ASP A 289 -21.20 29.82 2.04
CA ASP A 289 -21.37 28.86 0.95
C ASP A 289 -21.41 27.39 1.48
N LEU A 290 -22.62 26.83 1.52
CA LEU A 290 -22.88 25.47 1.95
C LEU A 290 -22.12 24.44 1.08
N LYS A 291 -21.94 24.71 -0.22
CA LYS A 291 -21.19 23.81 -1.10
C LYS A 291 -19.71 23.77 -0.73
N LYS A 292 -19.12 24.93 -0.41
CA LYS A 292 -17.73 25.04 0.06
C LYS A 292 -17.55 24.28 1.38
N THR A 293 -18.48 24.40 2.28
CA THR A 293 -18.48 23.72 3.59
C THR A 293 -18.57 22.20 3.42
N ASN A 294 -19.53 21.73 2.63
CA ASN A 294 -19.69 20.30 2.36
C ASN A 294 -18.44 19.70 1.69
N ASN A 295 -17.87 20.39 0.71
CA ASN A 295 -16.64 19.93 0.05
C ASN A 295 -15.46 19.86 1.03
N PHE A 296 -15.38 20.77 1.98
CA PHE A 296 -14.35 20.73 3.02
C PHE A 296 -14.54 19.53 3.96
N GLU A 297 -15.78 19.24 4.38
CA GLU A 297 -16.07 18.05 5.20
C GLU A 297 -15.80 16.74 4.44
N LEU A 298 -16.14 16.68 3.16
CA LEU A 298 -15.80 15.58 2.28
C LEU A 298 -14.27 15.36 2.24
N LEU A 299 -13.52 16.44 2.03
CA LEU A 299 -12.06 16.37 2.04
C LEU A 299 -11.53 15.87 3.38
N LEU A 300 -12.03 16.37 4.52
CA LEU A 300 -11.60 15.88 5.84
C LEU A 300 -11.88 14.37 6.03
N ASN A 301 -12.98 13.87 5.46
CA ASN A 301 -13.28 12.43 5.45
C ASN A 301 -12.34 11.63 4.54
N GLU A 302 -11.86 12.23 3.46
CA GLU A 302 -10.95 11.61 2.50
C GLU A 302 -9.49 11.57 2.94
N ILE A 303 -9.06 12.51 3.78
CA ILE A 303 -7.68 12.53 4.27
C ILE A 303 -7.45 11.38 5.24
N ASP A 304 -6.57 10.46 4.86
CA ASP A 304 -6.25 9.24 5.63
C ASP A 304 -5.73 9.51 7.03
N LEU A 305 -5.02 10.62 7.19
CA LEU A 305 -4.38 11.02 8.43
C LEU A 305 -5.32 11.82 9.35
N VAL A 306 -6.54 12.15 8.91
CA VAL A 306 -7.58 12.71 9.79
C VAL A 306 -8.24 11.57 10.54
N SER A 307 -7.92 11.44 11.83
CA SER A 307 -8.51 10.40 12.68
C SER A 307 -9.93 10.72 13.09
N TYR A 308 -10.22 12.03 13.28
CA TYR A 308 -11.51 12.52 13.71
C TYR A 308 -11.64 14.01 13.40
N TYR A 309 -12.84 14.48 13.10
CA TYR A 309 -13.18 15.91 13.15
C TYR A 309 -14.59 16.11 13.72
N SER A 310 -14.83 17.29 14.28
CA SER A 310 -16.14 17.71 14.79
C SER A 310 -16.34 19.21 14.63
N ILE A 311 -17.60 19.62 14.52
CA ILE A 311 -17.99 21.04 14.59
C ILE A 311 -18.06 21.43 16.06
N GLN A 312 -17.16 22.32 16.49
CA GLN A 312 -17.11 22.82 17.86
C GLN A 312 -18.05 24.00 18.07
N LYS A 313 -18.22 24.84 17.05
CA LYS A 313 -19.03 26.04 17.12
C LYS A 313 -19.55 26.44 15.73
N LEU A 314 -20.78 26.89 15.67
CA LEU A 314 -21.40 27.46 14.49
C LEU A 314 -21.90 28.87 14.85
N ASN A 315 -21.61 29.88 14.02
CA ASN A 315 -22.20 31.20 14.11
C ASN A 315 -22.59 31.69 12.70
N LYS A 316 -23.11 32.92 12.60
CA LYS A 316 -23.58 33.47 11.31
C LYS A 316 -22.49 33.61 10.26
N GLU A 317 -21.24 33.79 10.67
CA GLU A 317 -20.12 34.05 9.75
C GLU A 317 -19.24 32.84 9.52
N PHE A 318 -19.06 31.96 10.54
CA PHE A 318 -18.07 30.87 10.51
C PHE A 318 -18.59 29.58 11.15
N ILE A 319 -18.11 28.45 10.61
CA ILE A 319 -18.14 27.13 11.22
C ILE A 319 -16.74 26.83 11.74
N PHE A 320 -16.63 26.38 12.98
CA PHE A 320 -15.37 26.03 13.64
C PHE A 320 -15.24 24.52 13.73
N TYR A 321 -14.23 23.98 13.07
CA TYR A 321 -13.90 22.56 13.09
C TYR A 321 -12.72 22.30 14.01
N GLU A 322 -12.82 21.28 14.85
CA GLU A 322 -11.68 20.66 15.49
C GLU A 322 -11.32 19.41 14.70
N VAL A 323 -10.09 19.35 14.21
CA VAL A 323 -9.57 18.24 13.40
C VAL A 323 -8.45 17.58 14.17
N LEU A 324 -8.56 16.29 14.42
CA LEU A 324 -7.50 15.49 15.05
C LEU A 324 -6.70 14.78 13.94
N PHE A 325 -5.47 15.22 13.74
CA PHE A 325 -4.62 14.81 12.63
C PHE A 325 -3.46 13.92 13.10
N ASN A 326 -3.28 12.76 12.46
CA ASN A 326 -2.17 11.83 12.73
C ASN A 326 -0.95 12.19 11.88
N GLY A 327 -0.18 13.16 12.34
CA GLY A 327 1.02 13.62 11.63
C GLY A 327 1.48 14.99 12.08
N THR A 328 2.41 15.58 11.35
CA THR A 328 2.93 16.91 11.66
C THR A 328 2.01 18.01 11.11
N VAL A 329 2.03 19.18 11.76
CA VAL A 329 1.35 20.39 11.30
C VAL A 329 1.70 20.74 9.84
N GLN A 330 2.98 20.63 9.50
CA GLN A 330 3.46 20.94 8.16
C GLN A 330 2.90 19.97 7.11
N ASN A 331 2.78 18.68 7.46
CA ASN A 331 2.16 17.70 6.57
C ASN A 331 0.69 18.00 6.31
N PHE A 332 -0.07 18.40 7.35
CA PHE A 332 -1.46 18.83 7.19
C PHE A 332 -1.58 20.03 6.24
N ILE A 333 -0.75 21.06 6.43
CA ILE A 333 -0.73 22.25 5.55
C ILE A 333 -0.46 21.87 4.10
N ASN A 334 0.52 20.98 3.87
CA ASN A 334 0.87 20.52 2.52
C ASN A 334 -0.30 19.75 1.86
N ILE A 335 -0.97 18.86 2.61
CA ILE A 335 -2.13 18.11 2.11
C ILE A 335 -3.27 19.07 1.75
N MET A 336 -3.58 20.05 2.59
CA MET A 336 -4.61 21.05 2.33
C MET A 336 -4.29 21.86 1.07
N LYS A 337 -3.05 22.33 0.94
CA LYS A 337 -2.59 23.09 -0.23
C LYS A 337 -2.70 22.27 -1.53
N ASN A 338 -2.33 20.99 -1.50
CA ASN A 338 -2.44 20.10 -2.67
C ASN A 338 -3.91 19.90 -3.08
N ASN A 339 -4.84 20.01 -2.14
CA ASN A 339 -6.29 19.94 -2.38
C ASN A 339 -6.92 21.33 -2.61
N LYS A 340 -6.10 22.34 -2.95
CA LYS A 340 -6.54 23.73 -3.27
C LYS A 340 -7.16 24.50 -2.11
N TYR A 341 -6.88 24.12 -0.86
CA TYR A 341 -7.25 24.86 0.33
C TYR A 341 -6.03 25.59 0.90
N ASN A 342 -6.04 26.91 0.85
CA ASN A 342 -5.00 27.72 1.47
C ASN A 342 -5.39 28.03 2.91
N LEU A 343 -4.47 27.75 3.84
CA LEU A 343 -4.67 27.96 5.28
C LEU A 343 -3.88 29.16 5.73
N ASN A 344 -4.57 30.13 6.31
CA ASN A 344 -3.94 31.21 7.06
C ASN A 344 -3.69 30.73 8.50
N THR A 345 -2.44 30.43 8.81
CA THR A 345 -1.99 29.83 10.09
C THR A 345 -1.41 30.85 11.08
N LYS A 346 -1.52 32.15 10.80
CA LYS A 346 -0.95 33.24 11.65
C LYS A 346 -1.56 33.32 13.05
N LYS A 347 -2.76 32.77 13.22
CA LYS A 347 -3.48 32.75 14.51
C LYS A 347 -3.68 31.32 15.00
N LYS A 348 -3.94 31.12 16.29
CA LYS A 348 -4.22 29.80 16.90
C LYS A 348 -5.39 29.08 16.21
N ILE A 349 -6.40 29.80 15.73
CA ILE A 349 -7.50 29.28 14.92
C ILE A 349 -7.17 29.61 13.47
N TRP A 350 -7.02 28.60 12.64
CA TRP A 350 -6.66 28.75 11.23
C TRP A 350 -7.91 29.14 10.41
N ILE A 351 -7.69 29.78 9.30
CA ILE A 351 -8.76 30.25 8.41
C ILE A 351 -8.50 29.65 7.02
N ILE A 352 -9.53 29.11 6.39
CA ILE A 352 -9.51 28.77 4.96
C ILE A 352 -9.76 30.04 4.16
N GLU A 353 -8.80 30.38 3.28
CA GLU A 353 -8.87 31.52 2.34
C GLU A 353 -9.52 31.13 1.02
#